data_2ece3ce235380b7adc89948a800be406
#
_entry.id   2ece3ce235380b7adc89948a800be406
#
_cell.length_a   1.000
_cell.length_b   1.000
_cell.length_c   1.000
_cell.angle_alpha   90.00
_cell.angle_beta   90.00
_cell.angle_gamma   90.00
#
_symmetry.space_group_name_H-M   'P 1'
#
loop_
_entity.id
_entity.type
_entity.pdbx_description
1 polymer ?
#
loop_
_entity_poly.entity_id
_entity_poly.type
_entity_poly.pdbx_seq_one_letter_code
_entity_poly.pdbx_strand_id
1 'polypeptide(L)'
;MSAPFPARPRIAIIGSGAVGCYYGGRLAQHGHDVHFLLRSDHDVVKAGGLHVKSCDGDFHLPQVNCHRSTAEIGPCDLVIVAMKTTANEALPGLIPPLLGTGPETMILTLQNGLGSDDFLAECFGSGRVLGGLCFVCINRLGPGRIEHFAQGHVSLGEHSG
;
A
#
# COMPACT_ATOMS: atom_id res chain seq x y z
N MET A 1 -3.52 25.35 -10.15
CA MET A 1 -2.34 24.45 -10.29
C MET A 1 -2.27 23.63 -9.01
N SER A 2 -2.40 22.29 -9.10
CA SER A 2 -2.18 21.42 -7.96
C SER A 2 -0.72 21.53 -7.49
N ALA A 3 -0.49 21.46 -6.19
CA ALA A 3 0.87 21.40 -5.67
C ALA A 3 1.59 20.15 -6.23
N PRO A 4 2.89 20.22 -6.51
CA PRO A 4 3.62 19.06 -6.98
C PRO A 4 3.60 17.95 -5.90
N PHE A 5 3.52 16.70 -6.34
CA PHE A 5 3.59 15.55 -5.44
C PHE A 5 4.90 15.61 -4.61
N PRO A 6 4.86 15.44 -3.28
CA PRO A 6 6.03 15.65 -2.44
C PRO A 6 7.16 14.66 -2.75
N ALA A 7 8.41 15.12 -2.66
CA ALA A 7 9.60 14.28 -2.89
C ALA A 7 9.75 13.14 -1.86
N ARG A 8 9.15 13.30 -0.68
CA ARG A 8 9.06 12.28 0.37
C ARG A 8 7.62 12.16 0.82
N PRO A 9 6.79 11.45 0.08
CA PRO A 9 5.38 11.29 0.41
C PRO A 9 5.21 10.46 1.68
N ARG A 10 4.17 10.79 2.45
CA ARG A 10 3.63 9.95 3.49
C ARG A 10 2.71 8.92 2.86
N ILE A 11 2.98 7.64 3.07
CA ILE A 11 2.36 6.53 2.34
C ILE A 11 1.65 5.60 3.31
N ALA A 12 0.36 5.31 3.05
CA ALA A 12 -0.37 4.28 3.77
C ALA A 12 -0.50 3.00 2.92
N ILE A 13 -0.26 1.84 3.53
CA ILE A 13 -0.45 0.53 2.91
C ILE A 13 -1.71 -0.10 3.49
N ILE A 14 -2.73 -0.25 2.67
CA ILE A 14 -4.00 -0.90 3.00
C ILE A 14 -4.01 -2.30 2.40
N GLY A 15 -3.91 -3.31 3.25
CA GLY A 15 -3.72 -4.69 2.84
C GLY A 15 -2.27 -5.12 2.91
N SER A 16 -1.76 -5.32 4.12
CA SER A 16 -0.40 -5.75 4.40
C SER A 16 -0.25 -7.28 4.25
N GLY A 17 -0.67 -7.80 3.08
CA GLY A 17 -0.38 -9.13 2.59
C GLY A 17 0.99 -9.19 1.92
N ALA A 18 1.22 -10.18 1.02
CA ALA A 18 2.49 -10.32 0.30
C ALA A 18 2.84 -9.06 -0.51
N VAL A 19 1.90 -8.59 -1.34
CA VAL A 19 2.09 -7.44 -2.23
C VAL A 19 2.32 -6.15 -1.42
N GLY A 20 1.43 -5.84 -0.47
CA GLY A 20 1.54 -4.62 0.34
C GLY A 20 2.80 -4.58 1.19
N CYS A 21 3.18 -5.70 1.83
CA CYS A 21 4.41 -5.79 2.60
C CYS A 21 5.67 -5.69 1.72
N TYR A 22 5.66 -6.27 0.52
CA TYR A 22 6.80 -6.19 -0.38
C TYR A 22 7.04 -4.77 -0.89
N TYR A 23 6.05 -4.17 -1.56
CA TYR A 23 6.22 -2.83 -2.13
C TYR A 23 6.32 -1.76 -1.05
N GLY A 24 5.50 -1.83 0.00
CA GLY A 24 5.62 -0.93 1.15
C GLY A 24 6.97 -1.07 1.86
N GLY A 25 7.48 -2.29 1.99
CA GLY A 25 8.80 -2.58 2.54
C GLY A 25 9.93 -1.99 1.69
N ARG A 26 9.87 -2.13 0.35
CA ARG A 26 10.85 -1.51 -0.57
C ARG A 26 10.84 0.01 -0.46
N LEU A 27 9.65 0.63 -0.42
CA LEU A 27 9.52 2.07 -0.24
C LEU A 27 10.13 2.53 1.10
N ALA A 28 9.85 1.81 2.18
CA ALA A 28 10.43 2.10 3.50
C ALA A 28 11.96 1.91 3.52
N GLN A 29 12.48 0.87 2.86
CA GLN A 29 13.92 0.63 2.69
C GLN A 29 14.62 1.81 1.99
N HIS A 30 13.94 2.46 1.06
CA HIS A 30 14.43 3.64 0.35
C HIS A 30 14.16 4.97 1.08
N GLY A 31 13.73 4.92 2.34
CA GLY A 31 13.60 6.08 3.21
C GLY A 31 12.31 6.87 3.08
N HIS A 32 11.27 6.31 2.46
CA HIS A 32 9.94 6.90 2.46
C HIS A 32 9.23 6.68 3.81
N ASP A 33 8.33 7.60 4.17
CA ASP A 33 7.48 7.51 5.38
C ASP A 33 6.29 6.59 5.12
N VAL A 34 6.48 5.28 5.38
CA VAL A 34 5.49 4.24 5.08
C VAL A 34 4.81 3.76 6.36
N HIS A 35 3.49 3.71 6.33
CA HIS A 35 2.61 3.28 7.42
C HIS A 35 1.79 2.06 7.00
N PHE A 36 1.89 0.97 7.75
CA PHE A 36 1.21 -0.29 7.44
C PHE A 36 -0.04 -0.45 8.31
N LEU A 37 -1.19 -0.63 7.68
CA LEU A 37 -2.39 -1.10 8.36
C LEU A 37 -2.29 -2.61 8.53
N LEU A 38 -2.12 -3.07 9.76
CA LEU A 38 -1.94 -4.47 10.11
C LEU A 38 -3.08 -4.93 11.02
N ARG A 39 -3.63 -6.12 10.76
CA ARG A 39 -4.63 -6.75 11.62
C ARG A 39 -3.98 -7.82 12.51
N SER A 40 -4.03 -9.07 12.11
CA SER A 40 -3.49 -10.21 12.85
C SER A 40 -1.97 -10.16 13.04
N ASP A 41 -1.25 -9.55 12.11
CA ASP A 41 0.22 -9.53 12.10
C ASP A 41 0.83 -8.38 12.91
N HIS A 42 -0.01 -7.47 13.42
CA HIS A 42 0.44 -6.22 14.03
C HIS A 42 1.51 -6.44 15.12
N ASP A 43 1.24 -7.30 16.09
CA ASP A 43 2.15 -7.46 17.25
C ASP A 43 3.46 -8.14 16.85
N VAL A 44 3.41 -9.10 15.94
CA VAL A 44 4.61 -9.79 15.44
C VAL A 44 5.49 -8.83 14.63
N VAL A 45 4.88 -8.06 13.71
CA VAL A 45 5.62 -7.09 12.88
C VAL A 45 6.12 -5.92 13.71
N LYS A 46 5.34 -5.45 14.69
CA LYS A 46 5.78 -4.40 15.62
C LYS A 46 6.99 -4.82 16.45
N ALA A 47 7.05 -6.08 16.85
CA ALA A 47 8.14 -6.61 17.67
C ALA A 47 9.37 -7.00 16.85
N GLY A 48 9.20 -7.58 15.66
CA GLY A 48 10.29 -8.18 14.88
C GLY A 48 10.56 -7.52 13.52
N GLY A 49 9.72 -6.56 13.14
CA GLY A 49 9.86 -5.88 11.85
C GLY A 49 9.37 -6.71 10.67
N LEU A 50 9.84 -6.34 9.49
CA LEU A 50 9.50 -6.96 8.22
C LEU A 50 10.74 -7.61 7.60
N HIS A 51 10.65 -8.91 7.32
CA HIS A 51 11.69 -9.70 6.69
C HIS A 51 11.29 -10.04 5.26
N VAL A 52 12.09 -9.65 4.29
CA VAL A 52 11.86 -9.94 2.89
C VAL A 52 13.07 -10.69 2.32
N LYS A 53 12.85 -11.94 1.92
CA LYS A 53 13.76 -12.69 1.09
C LYS A 53 13.41 -12.39 -0.36
N SER A 54 14.38 -11.99 -1.18
CA SER A 54 14.11 -11.52 -2.53
C SER A 54 15.23 -11.83 -3.51
N CYS A 55 14.84 -12.26 -4.73
CA CYS A 55 15.78 -12.41 -5.85
C CYS A 55 16.50 -11.10 -6.22
N ASP A 56 15.91 -9.94 -5.85
CA ASP A 56 16.51 -8.61 -6.05
C ASP A 56 17.26 -8.11 -4.80
N GLY A 57 17.63 -9.01 -3.91
CA GLY A 57 18.32 -8.73 -2.66
C GLY A 57 17.40 -8.76 -1.45
N ASP A 58 17.81 -9.56 -0.46
CA ASP A 58 17.12 -9.70 0.83
C ASP A 58 17.23 -8.39 1.63
N PHE A 59 16.19 -8.11 2.42
CA PHE A 59 16.25 -7.01 3.37
C PHE A 59 15.43 -7.27 4.63
N HIS A 60 15.83 -6.61 5.70
CA HIS A 60 15.11 -6.61 6.96
C HIS A 60 14.92 -5.17 7.45
N LEU A 61 13.70 -4.82 7.76
CA LEU A 61 13.32 -3.57 8.41
C LEU A 61 12.98 -3.90 9.86
N PRO A 62 13.90 -3.68 10.81
CA PRO A 62 13.68 -4.07 12.21
C PRO A 62 12.57 -3.27 12.90
N GLN A 63 12.26 -2.11 12.34
CA GLN A 63 11.17 -1.24 12.78
C GLN A 63 10.39 -0.73 11.58
N VAL A 64 9.07 -0.82 11.65
CA VAL A 64 8.14 -0.27 10.68
C VAL A 64 6.98 0.40 11.40
N ASN A 65 6.37 1.41 10.79
CA ASN A 65 5.19 2.09 11.36
C ASN A 65 3.97 1.18 11.23
N CYS A 66 3.60 0.53 12.32
CA CYS A 66 2.48 -0.42 12.40
C CYS A 66 1.27 0.22 13.08
N HIS A 67 0.10 0.09 12.46
CA HIS A 67 -1.15 0.64 12.96
C HIS A 67 -2.28 -0.40 12.88
N ARG A 68 -3.22 -0.32 13.82
CA ARG A 68 -4.42 -1.18 13.86
C ARG A 68 -5.62 -0.53 13.18
N SER A 69 -5.59 0.78 13.02
CA SER A 69 -6.63 1.55 12.34
C SER A 69 -6.04 2.63 11.46
N THR A 70 -6.78 3.02 10.44
CA THR A 70 -6.37 4.13 9.54
C THR A 70 -6.47 5.48 10.23
N ALA A 71 -7.31 5.62 11.26
CA ALA A 71 -7.37 6.82 12.09
C ALA A 71 -6.05 7.08 12.86
N GLU A 72 -5.33 6.02 13.25
CA GLU A 72 -3.99 6.14 13.85
C GLU A 72 -2.94 6.60 12.85
N ILE A 73 -3.10 6.27 11.56
CA ILE A 73 -2.21 6.71 10.50
C ILE A 73 -2.43 8.20 10.20
N GLY A 74 -3.70 8.60 10.03
CA GLY A 74 -4.06 9.96 9.64
C GLY A 74 -3.77 10.27 8.17
N PRO A 75 -3.90 11.54 7.75
CA PRO A 75 -3.75 11.96 6.36
C PRO A 75 -2.41 11.57 5.73
N CYS A 76 -2.47 11.11 4.48
CA CYS A 76 -1.34 10.67 3.68
C CYS A 76 -1.36 11.33 2.28
N ASP A 77 -0.20 11.35 1.62
CA ASP A 77 -0.08 11.81 0.23
C ASP A 77 -0.45 10.69 -0.75
N LEU A 78 -0.16 9.44 -0.38
CA LEU A 78 -0.44 8.26 -1.19
C LEU A 78 -1.05 7.14 -0.33
N VAL A 79 -2.14 6.57 -0.79
CA VAL A 79 -2.75 5.35 -0.24
C VAL A 79 -2.56 4.22 -1.24
N ILE A 80 -1.84 3.17 -0.86
CA ILE A 80 -1.65 1.98 -1.69
C ILE A 80 -2.61 0.89 -1.20
N VAL A 81 -3.54 0.50 -2.05
CA VAL A 81 -4.51 -0.56 -1.81
C VAL A 81 -3.99 -1.87 -2.39
N ALA A 82 -3.61 -2.81 -1.52
CA ALA A 82 -3.07 -4.12 -1.88
C ALA A 82 -3.81 -5.28 -1.18
N MET A 83 -5.01 -5.03 -0.68
CA MET A 83 -5.88 -6.06 -0.11
C MET A 83 -6.56 -6.87 -1.21
N LYS A 84 -7.09 -8.04 -0.87
CA LYS A 84 -7.87 -8.84 -1.83
C LYS A 84 -9.16 -8.12 -2.21
N THR A 85 -9.54 -8.18 -3.49
CA THR A 85 -10.76 -7.53 -4.02
C THR A 85 -12.04 -7.97 -3.33
N THR A 86 -12.08 -9.19 -2.78
CA THR A 86 -13.19 -9.69 -1.97
C THR A 86 -13.47 -8.89 -0.70
N ALA A 87 -12.57 -7.97 -0.33
CA ALA A 87 -12.71 -7.10 0.82
C ALA A 87 -12.89 -5.62 0.45
N ASN A 88 -13.17 -5.30 -0.81
CA ASN A 88 -13.33 -3.92 -1.29
C ASN A 88 -14.44 -3.16 -0.56
N GLU A 89 -15.49 -3.84 -0.12
CA GLU A 89 -16.59 -3.24 0.68
C GLU A 89 -16.11 -2.55 1.97
N ALA A 90 -14.93 -2.89 2.48
CA ALA A 90 -14.35 -2.24 3.65
C ALA A 90 -13.65 -0.89 3.32
N LEU A 91 -13.29 -0.64 2.06
CA LEU A 91 -12.51 0.53 1.65
C LEU A 91 -13.21 1.87 1.95
N PRO A 92 -14.55 2.02 1.77
CA PRO A 92 -15.24 3.25 2.15
C PRO A 92 -15.13 3.63 3.63
N GLY A 93 -14.87 2.65 4.50
CA GLY A 93 -14.61 2.90 5.93
C GLY A 93 -13.13 3.07 6.27
N LEU A 94 -12.23 2.52 5.47
CA LEU A 94 -10.79 2.53 5.73
C LEU A 94 -10.07 3.75 5.16
N ILE A 95 -10.44 4.21 3.97
CA ILE A 95 -9.72 5.27 3.25
C ILE A 95 -9.99 6.68 3.78
N PRO A 96 -11.22 7.08 4.16
CA PRO A 96 -11.49 8.48 4.54
C PRO A 96 -10.54 9.08 5.57
N PRO A 97 -10.13 8.39 6.65
CA PRO A 97 -9.17 8.96 7.62
C PRO A 97 -7.78 9.28 7.03
N LEU A 98 -7.44 8.68 5.89
CA LEU A 98 -6.16 8.86 5.20
C LEU A 98 -6.19 10.01 4.20
N LEU A 99 -7.38 10.49 3.84
CA LEU A 99 -7.54 11.60 2.93
C LEU A 99 -7.28 12.91 3.67
N GLY A 100 -6.46 13.78 3.09
CA GLY A 100 -6.31 15.15 3.57
C GLY A 100 -7.57 15.99 3.32
N THR A 101 -7.54 17.24 3.76
CA THR A 101 -8.64 18.18 3.56
C THR A 101 -8.80 18.65 2.11
N GLY A 102 -7.85 18.31 1.23
CA GLY A 102 -7.81 18.65 -0.20
C GLY A 102 -7.87 17.42 -1.11
N PRO A 103 -7.91 17.65 -2.42
CA PRO A 103 -7.92 16.58 -3.43
C PRO A 103 -6.56 15.90 -3.65
N GLU A 104 -5.57 16.21 -2.85
CA GLU A 104 -4.15 15.92 -3.10
C GLU A 104 -3.73 14.49 -2.80
N THR A 105 -4.51 13.75 -1.96
CA THR A 105 -4.19 12.34 -1.67
C THR A 105 -4.50 11.47 -2.88
N MET A 106 -3.48 10.79 -3.41
CA MET A 106 -3.63 9.81 -4.48
C MET A 106 -3.92 8.42 -3.92
N ILE A 107 -4.72 7.65 -4.63
CA ILE A 107 -5.07 6.26 -4.28
C ILE A 107 -4.61 5.35 -5.40
N LEU A 108 -3.61 4.50 -5.12
CA LEU A 108 -3.08 3.53 -6.06
C LEU A 108 -3.61 2.14 -5.70
N THR A 109 -4.34 1.50 -6.61
CA THR A 109 -4.67 0.08 -6.44
C THR A 109 -3.60 -0.81 -7.06
N LEU A 110 -3.11 -1.79 -6.29
CA LEU A 110 -2.23 -2.87 -6.74
C LEU A 110 -2.95 -4.23 -6.68
N GLN A 111 -4.28 -4.19 -6.64
CA GLN A 111 -5.12 -5.38 -6.58
C GLN A 111 -5.16 -6.08 -7.95
N ASN A 112 -5.21 -7.42 -7.92
CA ASN A 112 -5.43 -8.19 -9.14
C ASN A 112 -6.90 -8.15 -9.56
N GLY A 113 -7.14 -8.25 -10.85
CA GLY A 113 -8.47 -8.26 -11.45
C GLY A 113 -8.88 -6.90 -12.02
N LEU A 114 -10.09 -6.84 -12.57
CA LEU A 114 -10.65 -5.66 -13.19
C LEU A 114 -11.68 -5.00 -12.27
N GLY A 115 -11.87 -3.68 -12.42
CA GLY A 115 -12.92 -2.92 -11.75
C GLY A 115 -12.59 -2.43 -10.34
N SER A 116 -11.39 -2.70 -9.79
CA SER A 116 -11.00 -2.14 -8.48
C SER A 116 -10.76 -0.63 -8.56
N ASP A 117 -10.19 -0.16 -9.64
CA ASP A 117 -10.00 1.26 -9.94
C ASP A 117 -11.33 1.97 -10.17
N ASP A 118 -12.27 1.35 -10.93
CA ASP A 118 -13.64 1.86 -11.09
C ASP A 118 -14.34 2.02 -9.73
N PHE A 119 -14.29 1.00 -8.90
CA PHE A 119 -14.86 1.04 -7.54
C PHE A 119 -14.28 2.17 -6.69
N LEU A 120 -12.97 2.34 -6.72
CA LEU A 120 -12.30 3.42 -5.99
C LEU A 120 -12.66 4.80 -6.55
N ALA A 121 -12.78 4.91 -7.89
CA ALA A 121 -13.18 6.15 -8.55
C ALA A 121 -14.63 6.55 -8.21
N GLU A 122 -15.54 5.60 -8.14
CA GLU A 122 -16.92 5.82 -7.71
C GLU A 122 -16.99 6.29 -6.25
N CYS A 123 -16.16 5.69 -5.35
CA CYS A 123 -16.18 6.02 -3.93
C CYS A 123 -15.48 7.34 -3.60
N PHE A 124 -14.38 7.67 -4.28
CA PHE A 124 -13.46 8.72 -3.85
C PHE A 124 -13.16 9.78 -4.92
N GLY A 125 -13.66 9.61 -6.11
CA GLY A 125 -13.44 10.50 -7.25
C GLY A 125 -12.31 10.03 -8.18
N SER A 126 -12.56 10.01 -9.48
CA SER A 126 -11.64 9.50 -10.51
C SER A 126 -10.29 10.22 -10.57
N GLY A 127 -10.28 11.54 -10.34
CA GLY A 127 -9.08 12.37 -10.45
C GLY A 127 -7.97 12.07 -9.42
N ARG A 128 -8.21 11.18 -8.46
CA ARG A 128 -7.20 10.75 -7.47
C ARG A 128 -6.83 9.27 -7.55
N VAL A 129 -7.41 8.53 -8.49
CA VAL A 129 -7.22 7.08 -8.59
C VAL A 129 -6.19 6.74 -9.65
N LEU A 130 -5.24 5.89 -9.26
CA LEU A 130 -4.24 5.29 -10.12
C LEU A 130 -4.47 3.77 -10.17
N GLY A 131 -4.53 3.22 -11.36
CA GLY A 131 -4.47 1.78 -11.59
C GLY A 131 -3.03 1.29 -11.62
N GLY A 132 -2.73 0.21 -10.92
CA GLY A 132 -1.42 -0.41 -10.92
C GLY A 132 -1.51 -1.90 -11.23
N LEU A 133 -0.75 -2.35 -12.23
CA LEU A 133 -0.61 -3.75 -12.58
C LEU A 133 0.72 -4.26 -12.03
N CYS A 134 0.64 -5.14 -11.02
CA CYS A 134 1.81 -5.81 -10.45
C CYS A 134 2.08 -7.10 -11.22
N PHE A 135 3.27 -7.19 -11.81
CA PHE A 135 3.79 -8.45 -12.34
C PHE A 135 4.89 -8.96 -11.41
N VAL A 136 4.50 -9.74 -10.42
CA VAL A 136 5.36 -10.16 -9.31
C VAL A 136 5.04 -11.58 -8.86
N CYS A 137 6.07 -12.39 -8.64
CA CYS A 137 5.98 -13.73 -8.06
C CYS A 137 6.39 -13.65 -6.59
N ILE A 138 5.40 -13.70 -5.69
CA ILE A 138 5.59 -13.39 -4.29
C ILE A 138 4.68 -14.23 -3.40
N ASN A 139 5.21 -14.66 -2.25
CA ASN A 139 4.47 -15.40 -1.23
C ASN A 139 4.60 -14.74 0.15
N ARG A 140 3.55 -14.82 0.94
CA ARG A 140 3.60 -14.56 2.37
C ARG A 140 3.88 -15.86 3.10
N LEU A 141 5.06 -15.96 3.73
CA LEU A 141 5.48 -17.15 4.48
C LEU A 141 4.93 -17.18 5.91
N GLY A 142 4.52 -16.02 6.42
CA GLY A 142 3.99 -15.84 7.77
C GLY A 142 3.90 -14.36 8.13
N PRO A 143 3.52 -14.02 9.38
CA PRO A 143 3.49 -12.65 9.85
C PRO A 143 4.83 -11.96 9.65
N GLY A 144 4.84 -10.84 8.91
CA GLY A 144 6.04 -10.05 8.62
C GLY A 144 7.12 -10.76 7.79
N ARG A 145 6.82 -11.89 7.16
CA ARG A 145 7.78 -12.69 6.38
C ARG A 145 7.29 -12.90 4.95
N ILE A 146 8.02 -12.32 4.01
CA ILE A 146 7.70 -12.32 2.58
C ILE A 146 8.84 -12.98 1.80
N GLU A 147 8.50 -13.75 0.78
CA GLU A 147 9.44 -14.28 -0.20
C GLU A 147 9.04 -13.82 -1.60
N HIS A 148 9.94 -13.08 -2.25
CA HIS A 148 9.84 -12.62 -3.62
C HIS A 148 10.88 -13.38 -4.46
N PHE A 149 10.44 -14.10 -5.48
CA PHE A 149 11.32 -15.01 -6.22
C PHE A 149 11.43 -14.71 -7.72
N ALA A 150 10.55 -13.85 -8.27
CA ALA A 150 10.69 -13.43 -9.66
C ALA A 150 9.87 -12.19 -9.98
N GLN A 151 10.26 -11.48 -11.02
CA GLN A 151 9.60 -10.26 -11.53
C GLN A 151 9.64 -9.10 -10.51
N GLY A 152 8.64 -8.25 -10.46
CA GLY A 152 8.56 -7.18 -9.44
C GLY A 152 8.25 -5.81 -10.00
N HIS A 153 8.02 -5.68 -11.32
CA HIS A 153 7.65 -4.40 -11.91
C HIS A 153 6.17 -4.08 -11.74
N VAL A 154 5.88 -2.81 -11.70
CA VAL A 154 4.52 -2.28 -11.63
C VAL A 154 4.33 -1.31 -12.80
N SER A 155 3.27 -1.51 -13.58
CA SER A 155 2.82 -0.54 -14.57
C SER A 155 1.72 0.32 -13.96
N LEU A 156 1.86 1.65 -14.05
CA LEU A 156 0.90 2.60 -13.48
C LEU A 156 0.19 3.39 -14.58
N GLY A 157 -1.08 3.71 -14.35
CA GLY A 157 -1.87 4.58 -15.20
C GLY A 157 -2.90 5.36 -14.39
N GLU A 158 -3.24 6.56 -14.86
CA GLU A 158 -4.35 7.33 -14.31
C GLU A 158 -5.68 6.69 -14.72
N HIS A 159 -6.65 6.60 -13.78
CA HIS A 159 -7.96 6.04 -14.04
C HIS A 159 -8.75 6.89 -15.06
N SER A 160 -8.57 8.20 -15.05
CA SER A 160 -9.25 9.16 -15.91
C SER A 160 -8.50 9.54 -17.18
N GLY A 161 -7.43 8.83 -17.49
CA GLY A 161 -6.57 9.08 -18.66
C GLY A 161 -7.17 8.69 -19.99
#